data_8e65353ef65b39489c114a3a234aa005
#
_entry.id   8e65353ef65b39489c114a3a234aa005
#
_cell.length_a   1.000
_cell.length_b   1.000
_cell.length_c   1.000
_cell.angle_alpha   90.00
_cell.angle_beta   90.00
_cell.angle_gamma   90.00
#
_symmetry.space_group_name_H-M   'P 1'
#
loop_
_entity.id
_entity.type
_entity.pdbx_description
1 polymer ?
#
loop_
_entity_poly.entity_id
_entity_poly.type
_entity_poly.pdbx_seq_one_letter_code
_entity_poly.pdbx_strand_id
1 'polypeptide(L)'
;MNRKLLLWLSGVLMIFTLMVLAVELHSEHYYKKEILESKLEIYADLVAETINGCKVNMADSIIKVMPYEVRVSILLPGGKVIYDTKADIETLENHLDRPEIQSCLEGNDHGCFIRESETSGDRYIYYAKNYGGFIVRTALPFRLSRSFLLRPDFVMLMATAIFFMLAVLAIFFISKRFSNEAEQHTNRSLRQQKHQMTNNIAHELRTPVTSIRGYLETLVSNPGIDDEHRKLFLDRAYNQTLRLSDLIRDISLITKMEEAPQLLKKEYMGLRPVVDEVLEEFSGKLSSQGITVRNNIPEELCLKGNRSLIYALYRNLVENSIRYAGCGVTMELNAYGSADGFLHLSFSDTGAGVPPELLDRIFERFYRIGGESFPGSGLGLSIVRNAVLFHGGHIKASTVEPHGLRFDFDLKDE
;
A
#
# COMPACT_ATOMS: atom_id res chain seq x y z
N MET A 1 -2.52 -5.39 -2.93
CA MET A 1 -1.48 -5.37 -1.85
C MET A 1 -0.31 -4.50 -2.31
N ASN A 2 0.17 -3.59 -1.48
CA ASN A 2 1.14 -2.55 -1.84
C ASN A 2 2.50 -3.20 -2.18
N ARG A 3 3.11 -2.90 -3.36
CA ARG A 3 4.43 -3.41 -3.78
C ARG A 3 5.51 -3.22 -2.70
N LYS A 4 5.37 -2.16 -1.89
CA LYS A 4 6.21 -1.89 -0.71
C LYS A 4 6.05 -2.93 0.40
N LEU A 5 4.83 -3.42 0.65
CA LEU A 5 4.56 -4.45 1.68
C LEU A 5 5.17 -5.81 1.28
N LEU A 6 5.11 -6.17 0.00
CA LEU A 6 5.73 -7.38 -0.55
C LEU A 6 7.25 -7.37 -0.41
N LEU A 7 7.88 -6.23 -0.74
CA LEU A 7 9.32 -6.03 -0.58
C LEU A 7 9.71 -6.07 0.91
N TRP A 8 8.89 -5.54 1.78
CA TRP A 8 9.12 -5.57 3.23
C TRP A 8 9.04 -7.00 3.80
N LEU A 9 8.02 -7.78 3.41
CA LEU A 9 7.85 -9.18 3.82
C LEU A 9 9.00 -10.07 3.30
N SER A 10 9.43 -9.90 2.07
CA SER A 10 10.57 -10.63 1.52
C SER A 10 11.88 -10.26 2.20
N GLY A 11 12.06 -9.00 2.58
CA GLY A 11 13.20 -8.53 3.35
C GLY A 11 13.26 -9.15 4.76
N VAL A 12 12.13 -9.17 5.47
CA VAL A 12 12.03 -9.80 6.80
C VAL A 12 12.33 -11.30 6.72
N LEU A 13 11.80 -11.99 5.72
CA LEU A 13 12.05 -13.42 5.51
C LEU A 13 13.53 -13.70 5.22
N MET A 14 14.18 -12.84 4.42
CA MET A 14 15.60 -12.94 4.12
C MET A 14 16.47 -12.74 5.38
N ILE A 15 16.16 -11.73 6.20
CA ILE A 15 16.84 -11.46 7.46
C ILE A 15 16.69 -12.66 8.42
N PHE A 16 15.49 -13.22 8.53
CA PHE A 16 15.23 -14.40 9.36
C PHE A 16 16.06 -15.61 8.91
N THR A 17 16.13 -15.87 7.60
CA THR A 17 16.93 -16.97 7.04
C THR A 17 18.43 -16.77 7.32
N LEU A 18 18.95 -15.55 7.16
CA LEU A 18 20.34 -15.22 7.49
C LEU A 18 20.62 -15.38 8.98
N MET A 19 19.68 -15.03 9.84
CA MET A 19 19.80 -15.19 11.30
C MET A 19 19.86 -16.67 11.68
N VAL A 20 19.01 -17.52 11.12
CA VAL A 20 19.04 -18.98 11.33
C VAL A 20 20.38 -19.57 10.89
N LEU A 21 20.89 -19.18 9.73
CA LEU A 21 22.18 -19.63 9.21
C LEU A 21 23.34 -19.19 10.13
N ALA A 22 23.30 -17.96 10.63
CA ALA A 22 24.34 -17.46 11.55
C ALA A 22 24.35 -18.22 12.90
N VAL A 23 23.17 -18.53 13.43
CA VAL A 23 23.03 -19.33 14.66
C VAL A 23 23.57 -20.74 14.46
N GLU A 24 23.30 -21.35 13.31
CA GLU A 24 23.75 -22.70 12.99
C GLU A 24 25.28 -22.76 12.86
N LEU A 25 25.89 -21.82 12.14
CA LEU A 25 27.34 -21.71 12.03
C LEU A 25 28.04 -21.47 13.38
N HIS A 26 27.41 -20.69 14.26
CA HIS A 26 27.93 -20.44 15.60
C HIS A 26 27.85 -21.68 16.49
N SER A 27 26.73 -22.37 16.45
CA SER A 27 26.46 -23.60 17.20
C SER A 27 27.45 -24.72 16.84
N GLU A 28 27.74 -24.90 15.53
CA GLU A 28 28.71 -25.89 15.07
C GLU A 28 30.11 -25.67 15.67
N HIS A 29 30.55 -24.42 15.72
CA HIS A 29 31.86 -24.09 16.29
C HIS A 29 31.96 -24.46 17.79
N TYR A 30 30.88 -24.22 18.52
CA TYR A 30 30.81 -24.54 19.97
C TYR A 30 30.80 -26.05 20.19
N TYR A 31 29.96 -26.81 19.51
CA TYR A 31 29.88 -28.27 19.65
C TYR A 31 31.18 -28.96 19.25
N LYS A 32 31.89 -28.46 18.24
CA LYS A 32 33.17 -29.02 17.82
C LYS A 32 34.23 -28.88 18.92
N LYS A 33 34.29 -27.74 19.61
CA LYS A 33 35.21 -27.51 20.74
C LYS A 33 34.90 -28.50 21.84
N GLU A 34 33.66 -28.63 22.26
CA GLU A 34 33.21 -29.48 23.36
C GLU A 34 33.49 -30.97 23.07
N ILE A 35 33.23 -31.45 21.85
CA ILE A 35 33.53 -32.83 21.43
C ILE A 35 35.05 -33.10 21.46
N LEU A 36 35.86 -32.16 20.96
CA LEU A 36 37.31 -32.31 20.98
C LEU A 36 37.87 -32.28 22.40
N GLU A 37 37.37 -31.43 23.25
CA GLU A 37 37.75 -31.36 24.66
C GLU A 37 37.45 -32.65 25.41
N SER A 38 36.23 -33.20 25.25
CA SER A 38 35.84 -34.50 25.82
C SER A 38 36.71 -35.65 25.30
N LYS A 39 37.08 -35.67 24.03
CA LYS A 39 38.00 -36.67 23.50
C LYS A 39 39.40 -36.56 24.08
N LEU A 40 39.92 -35.33 24.24
CA LEU A 40 41.24 -35.08 24.82
C LEU A 40 41.30 -35.46 26.30
N GLU A 41 40.21 -35.26 27.02
CA GLU A 41 40.04 -35.71 28.40
C GLU A 41 40.14 -37.23 28.49
N ILE A 42 39.38 -37.97 27.69
CA ILE A 42 39.40 -39.43 27.66
C ILE A 42 40.82 -39.92 27.35
N TYR A 43 41.54 -39.28 26.43
CA TYR A 43 42.91 -39.64 26.13
C TYR A 43 43.88 -39.32 27.27
N ALA A 44 43.69 -38.21 27.99
CA ALA A 44 44.52 -37.87 29.15
C ALA A 44 44.33 -38.89 30.29
N ASP A 45 43.07 -39.26 30.57
CA ASP A 45 42.73 -40.25 31.59
C ASP A 45 43.31 -41.63 31.22
N LEU A 46 43.21 -42.05 29.98
CA LEU A 46 43.78 -43.32 29.48
C LEU A 46 45.30 -43.35 29.63
N VAL A 47 45.98 -42.24 29.31
CA VAL A 47 47.43 -42.11 29.54
C VAL A 47 47.79 -42.22 31.00
N ALA A 48 47.06 -41.55 31.87
CA ALA A 48 47.30 -41.59 33.30
C ALA A 48 47.12 -43.01 33.90
N GLU A 49 46.06 -43.71 33.48
CA GLU A 49 45.87 -45.11 33.88
C GLU A 49 47.03 -46.02 33.38
N THR A 50 47.49 -45.80 32.16
CA THR A 50 48.61 -46.56 31.57
C THR A 50 49.90 -46.33 32.38
N ILE A 51 50.16 -45.10 32.82
CA ILE A 51 51.32 -44.76 33.65
C ILE A 51 51.25 -45.46 34.98
N ASN A 52 50.13 -45.47 35.64
CA ASN A 52 49.91 -46.04 36.96
C ASN A 52 49.97 -47.58 36.96
N GLY A 53 49.64 -48.20 35.83
CA GLY A 53 49.62 -49.67 35.66
C GLY A 53 50.92 -50.34 35.16
N CYS A 54 51.85 -49.60 34.55
CA CYS A 54 53.02 -50.15 33.89
C CYS A 54 54.36 -49.84 34.61
N LYS A 55 55.11 -50.89 34.95
CA LYS A 55 56.50 -50.79 35.45
C LYS A 55 57.57 -50.86 34.32
N VAL A 56 57.18 -51.01 33.06
CA VAL A 56 58.12 -51.26 31.94
C VAL A 56 57.75 -50.45 30.71
N ASN A 57 58.71 -49.69 30.17
CA ASN A 57 58.70 -48.92 28.90
C ASN A 57 57.42 -48.11 28.61
N MET A 58 57.24 -47.06 29.37
CA MET A 58 56.09 -46.14 29.34
C MET A 58 55.79 -45.58 27.92
N ALA A 59 56.85 -45.27 27.16
CA ALA A 59 56.76 -44.71 25.85
C ALA A 59 56.06 -45.64 24.79
N ASP A 60 56.47 -46.91 24.77
CA ASP A 60 55.90 -47.86 23.82
C ASP A 60 54.45 -48.23 24.12
N SER A 61 54.05 -48.18 25.37
CA SER A 61 52.68 -48.48 25.77
C SER A 61 51.72 -47.35 25.39
N ILE A 62 52.16 -46.10 25.56
CA ILE A 62 51.35 -44.92 25.16
C ILE A 62 51.19 -44.82 23.66
N ILE A 63 52.26 -45.00 22.90
CA ILE A 63 52.20 -44.93 21.43
C ILE A 63 51.26 -46.00 20.81
N LYS A 64 51.15 -47.16 21.44
CA LYS A 64 50.28 -48.26 20.96
C LYS A 64 48.78 -47.95 21.19
N VAL A 65 48.44 -47.14 22.16
CA VAL A 65 47.07 -46.89 22.56
C VAL A 65 46.53 -45.60 21.93
N MET A 66 47.41 -44.66 21.58
CA MET A 66 47.00 -43.35 21.07
C MET A 66 46.87 -43.28 19.52
N PRO A 67 45.86 -42.60 18.97
CA PRO A 67 45.83 -42.27 17.56
C PRO A 67 47.03 -41.39 17.18
N TYR A 68 47.60 -41.65 15.98
CA TYR A 68 48.80 -40.94 15.48
C TYR A 68 48.68 -39.41 15.48
N GLU A 69 47.47 -38.87 15.37
CA GLU A 69 47.23 -37.43 15.32
C GLU A 69 47.30 -36.78 16.71
N VAL A 70 47.13 -37.54 17.76
CA VAL A 70 47.14 -37.04 19.14
C VAL A 70 48.58 -36.85 19.61
N ARG A 71 48.89 -35.62 20.04
CA ARG A 71 50.15 -35.35 20.74
C ARG A 71 49.92 -35.52 22.23
N VAL A 72 50.78 -36.29 22.86
CA VAL A 72 50.76 -36.50 24.32
C VAL A 72 52.05 -35.98 24.87
N SER A 73 51.99 -35.18 25.93
CA SER A 73 53.16 -34.75 26.75
C SER A 73 52.87 -35.03 28.22
N ILE A 74 53.88 -35.56 28.93
CA ILE A 74 53.79 -35.76 30.37
C ILE A 74 54.75 -34.79 31.03
N LEU A 75 54.28 -34.08 32.04
CA LEU A 75 55.03 -33.04 32.73
C LEU A 75 55.06 -33.31 34.22
N LEU A 76 56.15 -32.90 34.85
CA LEU A 76 56.19 -32.74 36.33
C LEU A 76 55.47 -31.48 36.78
N PRO A 77 54.99 -31.39 38.00
CA PRO A 77 54.28 -30.19 38.51
C PRO A 77 55.07 -28.87 38.36
N GLY A 78 56.39 -28.93 38.21
CA GLY A 78 57.27 -27.81 37.91
C GLY A 78 57.39 -27.43 36.44
N GLY A 79 56.52 -27.99 35.55
CA GLY A 79 56.46 -27.68 34.10
C GLY A 79 57.53 -28.37 33.25
N LYS A 80 58.41 -29.16 33.83
CA LYS A 80 59.42 -29.91 33.09
C LYS A 80 58.78 -31.08 32.35
N VAL A 81 58.97 -31.15 31.01
CA VAL A 81 58.46 -32.23 30.16
C VAL A 81 59.37 -33.47 30.36
N ILE A 82 58.77 -34.61 30.67
CA ILE A 82 59.44 -35.89 30.85
C ILE A 82 59.14 -36.88 29.73
N TYR A 83 58.07 -36.62 28.95
CA TYR A 83 57.72 -37.41 27.78
C TYR A 83 56.96 -36.57 26.76
N ASP A 84 57.20 -36.72 25.48
CA ASP A 84 56.42 -36.12 24.38
C ASP A 84 56.41 -37.05 23.17
N THR A 85 55.22 -37.21 22.51
CA THR A 85 55.09 -38.14 21.35
C THR A 85 55.58 -37.54 20.05
N LYS A 86 55.81 -36.24 19.95
CA LYS A 86 56.11 -35.54 18.67
C LYS A 86 57.40 -34.73 18.70
N ALA A 87 57.99 -34.45 19.85
CA ALA A 87 59.19 -33.64 19.98
C ALA A 87 60.25 -34.33 20.83
N ASP A 88 61.51 -34.03 20.57
CA ASP A 88 62.62 -34.50 21.42
C ASP A 88 62.65 -33.75 22.74
N ILE A 89 62.68 -34.48 23.86
CA ILE A 89 62.59 -33.97 25.23
C ILE A 89 63.74 -32.99 25.52
N GLU A 90 64.91 -33.20 24.92
CA GLU A 90 66.09 -32.36 25.14
C GLU A 90 65.95 -30.96 24.51
N THR A 91 65.06 -30.79 23.53
CA THR A 91 64.82 -29.56 22.79
C THR A 91 63.65 -28.77 23.35
N LEU A 92 62.89 -29.33 24.30
CA LEU A 92 61.68 -28.69 24.82
C LEU A 92 62.02 -27.79 26.02
N GLU A 93 61.53 -26.55 25.92
CA GLU A 93 61.55 -25.59 27.04
C GLU A 93 60.60 -26.01 28.17
N ASN A 94 60.72 -25.34 29.32
CA ASN A 94 59.77 -25.55 30.40
C ASN A 94 58.39 -25.05 29.99
N HIS A 95 57.36 -25.86 30.22
CA HIS A 95 55.97 -25.55 29.83
C HIS A 95 55.14 -24.96 30.97
N LEU A 96 55.74 -24.46 32.06
CA LEU A 96 55.01 -23.91 33.20
C LEU A 96 54.14 -22.69 32.81
N ASP A 97 54.62 -21.88 31.84
CA ASP A 97 53.93 -20.64 31.41
C ASP A 97 52.80 -20.90 30.42
N ARG A 98 52.53 -22.16 30.10
CA ARG A 98 51.45 -22.51 29.17
C ARG A 98 50.06 -22.38 29.83
N PRO A 99 49.07 -21.67 29.23
CA PRO A 99 47.80 -21.38 29.87
C PRO A 99 47.03 -22.64 30.30
N GLU A 100 47.11 -23.72 29.50
CA GLU A 100 46.52 -25.00 29.85
C GLU A 100 47.15 -25.63 31.13
N ILE A 101 48.44 -25.41 31.36
CA ILE A 101 49.17 -25.93 32.54
C ILE A 101 48.91 -25.04 33.76
N GLN A 102 48.94 -23.72 33.56
CA GLN A 102 48.66 -22.77 34.67
C GLN A 102 47.24 -22.97 35.22
N SER A 103 46.23 -23.15 34.31
CA SER A 103 44.86 -23.45 34.72
C SER A 103 44.77 -24.68 35.65
N CYS A 104 45.53 -25.75 35.36
CA CYS A 104 45.54 -26.94 36.20
C CYS A 104 46.23 -26.71 37.53
N LEU A 105 47.19 -25.79 37.64
CA LEU A 105 47.95 -25.49 38.88
C LEU A 105 47.21 -24.47 39.78
N GLU A 106 46.35 -23.62 39.20
CA GLU A 106 45.53 -22.66 39.93
C GLU A 106 44.30 -23.28 40.61
N GLY A 107 44.16 -24.59 40.59
CA GLY A 107 43.11 -25.34 41.29
C GLY A 107 41.89 -25.69 40.45
N ASN A 108 41.95 -25.49 39.14
CA ASN A 108 40.94 -26.02 38.22
C ASN A 108 41.22 -27.51 37.92
N ASP A 109 40.18 -28.31 37.76
CA ASP A 109 40.33 -29.74 37.42
C ASP A 109 41.15 -29.97 36.15
N HIS A 110 41.01 -29.07 35.16
CA HIS A 110 41.72 -29.14 33.87
C HIS A 110 41.87 -27.74 33.24
N GLY A 111 42.69 -27.66 32.19
CA GLY A 111 42.84 -26.50 31.35
C GLY A 111 42.70 -26.87 29.88
N CYS A 112 41.80 -26.19 29.15
CA CYS A 112 41.56 -26.42 27.72
C CYS A 112 41.67 -25.12 26.92
N PHE A 113 42.68 -25.01 26.02
CA PHE A 113 42.99 -23.80 25.27
C PHE A 113 43.32 -24.11 23.82
N ILE A 114 42.86 -23.23 22.91
CA ILE A 114 43.18 -23.28 21.49
C ILE A 114 44.27 -22.25 21.20
N ARG A 115 45.44 -22.70 20.72
CA ARG A 115 46.54 -21.80 20.37
C ARG A 115 47.39 -22.37 19.23
N GLU A 116 48.21 -21.54 18.63
CA GLU A 116 49.19 -21.97 17.64
C GLU A 116 50.34 -22.73 18.29
N SER A 117 50.76 -23.82 17.67
CA SER A 117 51.92 -24.62 18.09
C SER A 117 53.21 -23.96 17.62
N GLU A 118 54.08 -23.62 18.53
CA GLU A 118 55.39 -23.03 18.24
C GLU A 118 56.28 -23.99 17.39
N THR A 119 56.03 -25.29 17.46
CA THR A 119 56.79 -26.32 16.73
C THR A 119 56.28 -26.55 15.28
N SER A 120 54.98 -26.36 14.99
CA SER A 120 54.41 -26.68 13.69
C SER A 120 53.71 -25.51 13.00
N GLY A 121 53.46 -24.38 13.70
CA GLY A 121 52.70 -23.24 13.19
C GLY A 121 51.21 -23.51 13.00
N ASP A 122 50.73 -24.72 13.24
CA ASP A 122 49.33 -25.10 13.14
C ASP A 122 48.58 -24.77 14.44
N ARG A 123 47.29 -24.51 14.35
CA ARG A 123 46.42 -24.35 15.53
C ARG A 123 46.06 -25.69 16.14
N TYR A 124 46.30 -25.84 17.42
CA TYR A 124 45.97 -27.02 18.21
C TYR A 124 45.02 -26.66 19.33
N ILE A 125 44.13 -27.60 19.69
CA ILE A 125 43.45 -27.60 20.96
C ILE A 125 44.27 -28.41 21.94
N TYR A 126 44.65 -27.77 23.04
CA TYR A 126 45.43 -28.37 24.11
C TYR A 126 44.54 -28.60 25.30
N TYR A 127 44.60 -29.78 25.89
CA TYR A 127 43.96 -30.17 27.13
C TYR A 127 44.98 -30.65 28.09
N ALA A 128 44.96 -30.15 29.31
CA ALA A 128 45.87 -30.59 30.40
C ALA A 128 45.08 -30.91 31.66
N LYS A 129 45.47 -31.97 32.36
CA LYS A 129 44.84 -32.38 33.62
C LYS A 129 45.94 -32.83 34.63
N ASN A 130 45.78 -32.43 35.88
CA ASN A 130 46.73 -32.74 36.96
C ASN A 130 46.28 -34.00 37.71
N TYR A 131 47.15 -34.99 37.79
CA TYR A 131 46.93 -36.28 38.48
C TYR A 131 47.69 -36.40 39.81
N GLY A 132 48.07 -35.26 40.40
CA GLY A 132 48.70 -35.16 41.72
C GLY A 132 50.23 -35.32 41.72
N GLY A 133 50.79 -36.19 40.91
CA GLY A 133 52.23 -36.42 40.77
C GLY A 133 52.82 -36.02 39.42
N PHE A 134 52.00 -35.87 38.46
CA PHE A 134 52.35 -35.50 37.08
C PHE A 134 51.13 -34.84 36.39
N ILE A 135 51.38 -34.10 35.33
CA ILE A 135 50.38 -33.49 34.47
C ILE A 135 50.43 -34.21 33.10
N VAL A 136 49.26 -34.66 32.62
CA VAL A 136 49.10 -35.14 31.26
C VAL A 136 48.55 -34.05 30.40
N ARG A 137 49.24 -33.73 29.32
CA ARG A 137 48.77 -32.79 28.28
C ARG A 137 48.54 -33.56 27.00
N THR A 138 47.33 -33.48 26.50
CA THR A 138 46.93 -34.01 25.21
C THR A 138 46.62 -32.87 24.25
N ALA A 139 46.94 -33.06 22.96
CA ALA A 139 46.65 -32.05 21.96
C ALA A 139 46.24 -32.68 20.59
N LEU A 140 45.28 -32.03 19.93
CA LEU A 140 44.84 -32.38 18.58
C LEU A 140 44.90 -31.13 17.68
N PRO A 141 45.25 -31.29 16.38
CA PRO A 141 45.22 -30.20 15.42
C PRO A 141 43.78 -29.69 15.27
N PHE A 142 43.57 -28.41 15.55
CA PHE A 142 42.31 -27.73 15.41
C PHE A 142 42.13 -27.28 13.95
N ARG A 143 41.99 -28.24 13.04
CA ARG A 143 41.78 -27.96 11.62
C ARG A 143 40.30 -27.60 11.40
N LEU A 144 40.02 -26.35 10.97
CA LEU A 144 38.78 -25.96 10.33
C LEU A 144 38.77 -26.58 8.92
N SER A 145 38.53 -27.89 8.83
CA SER A 145 38.49 -28.58 7.51
C SER A 145 37.21 -28.17 6.78
N ARG A 146 37.35 -27.59 5.58
CA ARG A 146 36.23 -27.32 4.66
C ARG A 146 35.36 -28.55 4.39
N SER A 147 35.92 -29.73 4.50
CA SER A 147 35.20 -31.01 4.29
C SER A 147 34.25 -31.34 5.44
N PHE A 148 34.40 -30.71 6.63
CA PHE A 148 33.51 -30.90 7.77
C PHE A 148 32.26 -30.01 7.66
N LEU A 149 32.37 -28.87 6.99
CA LEU A 149 31.26 -27.91 6.74
C LEU A 149 30.18 -28.46 5.79
N LEU A 150 30.39 -29.60 5.13
CA LEU A 150 29.54 -30.02 4.03
C LEU A 150 28.75 -31.32 4.24
N ARG A 151 28.78 -31.98 5.42
CA ARG A 151 28.15 -33.31 5.52
C ARG A 151 26.79 -33.37 6.26
N PRO A 152 26.55 -32.87 7.46
CA PRO A 152 25.18 -32.72 7.96
C PRO A 152 24.53 -31.40 7.54
N ASP A 153 25.33 -30.36 7.35
CA ASP A 153 24.86 -28.98 7.13
C ASP A 153 24.35 -28.72 5.70
N PHE A 154 24.81 -29.48 4.70
CA PHE A 154 24.29 -29.35 3.34
C PHE A 154 22.79 -29.68 3.24
N VAL A 155 22.32 -30.63 4.01
CA VAL A 155 20.88 -30.99 4.05
C VAL A 155 20.07 -29.87 4.71
N MET A 156 20.57 -29.26 5.79
CA MET A 156 19.92 -28.13 6.45
C MET A 156 19.94 -26.89 5.57
N LEU A 157 21.07 -26.57 4.94
CA LEU A 157 21.20 -25.46 3.99
C LEU A 157 20.25 -25.63 2.79
N MET A 158 20.15 -26.83 2.24
CA MET A 158 19.19 -27.12 1.18
C MET A 158 17.75 -27.03 1.67
N ALA A 159 17.44 -27.51 2.86
CA ALA A 159 16.11 -27.42 3.44
C ALA A 159 15.68 -25.95 3.69
N THR A 160 16.57 -25.11 4.23
CA THR A 160 16.31 -23.67 4.44
C THR A 160 16.16 -22.94 3.12
N ALA A 161 16.96 -23.25 2.10
CA ALA A 161 16.84 -22.67 0.76
C ALA A 161 15.51 -23.07 0.07
N ILE A 162 15.11 -24.34 0.17
CA ILE A 162 13.82 -24.83 -0.36
C ILE A 162 12.66 -24.16 0.37
N PHE A 163 12.72 -24.07 1.70
CA PHE A 163 11.68 -23.38 2.50
C PHE A 163 11.55 -21.91 2.09
N PHE A 164 12.68 -21.20 1.95
CA PHE A 164 12.69 -19.81 1.48
C PHE A 164 12.06 -19.67 0.11
N MET A 165 12.42 -20.52 -0.83
CA MET A 165 11.85 -20.53 -2.18
C MET A 165 10.34 -20.77 -2.18
N LEU A 166 9.88 -21.74 -1.39
CA LEU A 166 8.43 -22.03 -1.25
C LEU A 166 7.68 -20.86 -0.60
N ALA A 167 8.26 -20.22 0.40
CA ALA A 167 7.65 -19.06 1.06
C ALA A 167 7.54 -17.86 0.09
N VAL A 168 8.56 -17.58 -0.71
CA VAL A 168 8.54 -16.53 -1.75
C VAL A 168 7.48 -16.85 -2.82
N LEU A 169 7.40 -18.10 -3.27
CA LEU A 169 6.37 -18.54 -4.21
C LEU A 169 4.95 -18.37 -3.62
N ALA A 170 4.75 -18.78 -2.38
CA ALA A 170 3.47 -18.62 -1.70
C ALA A 170 3.06 -17.13 -1.59
N ILE A 171 3.98 -16.24 -1.19
CA ILE A 171 3.76 -14.80 -1.14
C ILE A 171 3.40 -14.27 -2.53
N PHE A 172 4.09 -14.70 -3.57
CA PHE A 172 3.81 -14.29 -4.96
C PHE A 172 2.42 -14.71 -5.41
N PHE A 173 2.01 -15.97 -5.17
CA PHE A 173 0.68 -16.46 -5.53
C PHE A 173 -0.44 -15.78 -4.75
N ILE A 174 -0.26 -15.59 -3.44
CA ILE A 174 -1.22 -14.87 -2.59
C ILE A 174 -1.36 -13.43 -3.06
N SER A 175 -0.25 -12.74 -3.34
CA SER A 175 -0.25 -11.37 -3.84
C SER A 175 -0.98 -11.24 -5.17
N LYS A 176 -0.72 -12.15 -6.11
CA LYS A 176 -1.39 -12.17 -7.43
C LYS A 176 -2.89 -12.42 -7.29
N ARG A 177 -3.30 -13.32 -6.41
CA ARG A 177 -4.72 -13.59 -6.15
C ARG A 177 -5.44 -12.37 -5.58
N PHE A 178 -4.90 -11.71 -4.55
CA PHE A 178 -5.48 -10.49 -3.98
C PHE A 178 -5.52 -9.33 -4.97
N SER A 179 -4.50 -9.17 -5.81
CA SER A 179 -4.49 -8.14 -6.87
C SER A 179 -5.61 -8.37 -7.88
N ASN A 180 -5.80 -9.59 -8.32
CA ASN A 180 -6.85 -9.94 -9.29
C ASN A 180 -8.25 -9.79 -8.68
N GLU A 181 -8.46 -10.15 -7.41
CA GLU A 181 -9.74 -9.97 -6.72
C GLU A 181 -10.09 -8.48 -6.54
N ALA A 182 -9.13 -7.65 -6.15
CA ALA A 182 -9.32 -6.20 -6.02
C ALA A 182 -9.67 -5.55 -7.37
N GLU A 183 -8.98 -5.93 -8.44
CA GLU A 183 -9.27 -5.44 -9.80
C GLU A 183 -10.64 -5.90 -10.29
N GLN A 184 -11.02 -7.15 -10.02
CA GLN A 184 -12.35 -7.66 -10.36
C GLN A 184 -13.47 -6.94 -9.59
N HIS A 185 -13.28 -6.65 -8.29
CA HIS A 185 -14.24 -5.87 -7.51
C HIS A 185 -14.41 -4.47 -8.06
N THR A 186 -13.33 -3.77 -8.37
CA THR A 186 -13.37 -2.43 -8.98
C THR A 186 -14.07 -2.46 -10.35
N ASN A 187 -13.72 -3.43 -11.19
CA ASN A 187 -14.34 -3.58 -12.51
C ASN A 187 -15.83 -3.98 -12.43
N ARG A 188 -16.23 -4.78 -11.43
CA ARG A 188 -17.66 -5.11 -11.21
C ARG A 188 -18.45 -3.89 -10.75
N SER A 189 -17.93 -3.10 -9.81
CA SER A 189 -18.60 -1.88 -9.33
C SER A 189 -18.76 -0.85 -10.45
N LEU A 190 -17.73 -0.63 -11.27
CA LEU A 190 -17.80 0.25 -12.44
C LEU A 190 -18.81 -0.24 -13.46
N ARG A 191 -18.87 -1.54 -13.76
CA ARG A 191 -19.89 -2.12 -14.65
C ARG A 191 -21.30 -1.96 -14.10
N GLN A 192 -21.50 -2.18 -12.80
CA GLN A 192 -22.80 -1.98 -12.15
C GLN A 192 -23.25 -0.53 -12.23
N GLN A 193 -22.36 0.44 -11.96
CA GLN A 193 -22.65 1.86 -12.11
C GLN A 193 -23.01 2.23 -13.56
N LYS A 194 -22.28 1.72 -14.55
CA LYS A 194 -22.60 1.93 -15.98
C LYS A 194 -23.96 1.33 -16.35
N HIS A 195 -24.28 0.11 -15.91
CA HIS A 195 -25.57 -0.52 -16.14
C HIS A 195 -26.71 0.28 -15.48
N GLN A 196 -26.55 0.70 -14.25
CA GLN A 196 -27.55 1.50 -13.56
C GLN A 196 -27.77 2.85 -14.26
N MET A 197 -26.69 3.50 -14.71
CA MET A 197 -26.78 4.73 -15.50
C MET A 197 -27.57 4.51 -16.80
N THR A 198 -27.25 3.45 -17.55
CA THR A 198 -27.94 3.11 -18.78
C THR A 198 -29.46 2.87 -18.59
N ASN A 199 -29.82 2.13 -17.53
CA ASN A 199 -31.18 1.86 -17.16
C ASN A 199 -31.94 3.14 -16.77
N ASN A 200 -31.31 4.02 -16.00
CA ASN A 200 -31.91 5.31 -15.62
C ASN A 200 -32.11 6.22 -16.85
N ILE A 201 -31.12 6.29 -17.74
CA ILE A 201 -31.25 7.02 -19.02
C ILE A 201 -32.44 6.51 -19.82
N ALA A 202 -32.53 5.17 -20.00
CA ALA A 202 -33.61 4.56 -20.76
C ALA A 202 -34.99 4.89 -20.13
N HIS A 203 -35.09 4.91 -18.81
CA HIS A 203 -36.31 5.27 -18.09
C HIS A 203 -36.67 6.74 -18.28
N GLU A 204 -35.73 7.67 -18.09
CA GLU A 204 -35.93 9.11 -18.25
C GLU A 204 -36.23 9.52 -19.70
N LEU A 205 -35.74 8.80 -20.71
CA LEU A 205 -36.08 9.00 -22.11
C LEU A 205 -37.48 8.44 -22.46
N ARG A 206 -37.88 7.30 -21.90
CA ARG A 206 -39.16 6.66 -22.19
C ARG A 206 -40.35 7.52 -21.79
N THR A 207 -40.28 8.18 -20.65
CA THR A 207 -41.37 9.00 -20.10
C THR A 207 -41.83 10.12 -21.05
N PRO A 208 -40.93 11.05 -21.50
CA PRO A 208 -41.33 12.10 -22.44
C PRO A 208 -41.79 11.54 -23.79
N VAL A 209 -41.10 10.50 -24.29
CA VAL A 209 -41.52 9.87 -25.59
C VAL A 209 -42.92 9.29 -25.50
N THR A 210 -43.26 8.59 -24.41
CA THR A 210 -44.59 8.03 -24.20
C THR A 210 -45.65 9.14 -24.09
N SER A 211 -45.32 10.25 -23.38
CA SER A 211 -46.21 11.39 -23.25
C SER A 211 -46.46 12.09 -24.60
N ILE A 212 -45.40 12.34 -25.38
CA ILE A 212 -45.51 12.91 -26.75
C ILE A 212 -46.44 12.04 -27.62
N ARG A 213 -46.14 10.72 -27.62
CA ARG A 213 -46.96 9.77 -28.37
C ARG A 213 -48.45 9.82 -27.97
N GLY A 214 -48.73 9.80 -26.65
CA GLY A 214 -50.10 9.86 -26.13
C GLY A 214 -50.85 11.12 -26.55
N TYR A 215 -50.21 12.31 -26.48
CA TYR A 215 -50.83 13.54 -26.90
C TYR A 215 -51.10 13.54 -28.44
N LEU A 216 -50.18 13.04 -29.24
CA LEU A 216 -50.33 12.94 -30.71
C LEU A 216 -51.38 11.88 -31.09
N GLU A 217 -51.40 10.70 -30.43
CA GLU A 217 -52.41 9.68 -30.63
C GLU A 217 -53.82 10.20 -30.32
N THR A 218 -53.96 11.01 -29.26
CA THR A 218 -55.23 11.62 -28.88
C THR A 218 -55.73 12.59 -29.97
N LEU A 219 -54.80 13.41 -30.52
CA LEU A 219 -55.11 14.35 -31.58
C LEU A 219 -55.50 13.67 -32.90
N VAL A 220 -54.78 12.59 -33.25
CA VAL A 220 -55.05 11.81 -34.48
C VAL A 220 -56.36 11.04 -34.38
N SER A 221 -56.67 10.45 -33.19
CA SER A 221 -57.86 9.61 -33.00
C SER A 221 -59.15 10.43 -32.81
N ASN A 222 -59.04 11.72 -32.50
CA ASN A 222 -60.19 12.61 -32.24
C ASN A 222 -60.19 13.83 -33.21
N PRO A 223 -60.56 13.67 -34.47
CA PRO A 223 -60.55 14.78 -35.40
C PRO A 223 -61.51 15.96 -35.05
N GLY A 224 -62.52 15.67 -34.24
CA GLY A 224 -63.50 16.66 -33.74
C GLY A 224 -63.13 17.34 -32.45
N ILE A 225 -61.91 17.23 -31.96
CA ILE A 225 -61.47 17.90 -30.75
C ILE A 225 -61.51 19.43 -30.94
N ASP A 226 -61.97 20.18 -29.94
CA ASP A 226 -62.02 21.63 -30.00
C ASP A 226 -60.62 22.25 -30.09
N ASP A 227 -60.52 23.46 -30.60
CA ASP A 227 -59.26 24.15 -30.84
C ASP A 227 -58.46 24.45 -29.57
N GLU A 228 -59.11 24.61 -28.41
CA GLU A 228 -58.47 24.88 -27.15
C GLU A 228 -57.70 23.62 -26.66
N HIS A 229 -58.37 22.48 -26.65
CA HIS A 229 -57.72 21.22 -26.28
C HIS A 229 -56.71 20.77 -27.33
N ARG A 230 -56.92 21.04 -28.60
CA ARG A 230 -55.95 20.79 -29.68
C ARG A 230 -54.66 21.56 -29.42
N LYS A 231 -54.76 22.85 -29.12
CA LYS A 231 -53.64 23.71 -28.82
C LYS A 231 -52.95 23.24 -27.54
N LEU A 232 -53.69 22.90 -26.49
CA LEU A 232 -53.15 22.39 -25.23
C LEU A 232 -52.30 21.13 -25.42
N PHE A 233 -52.78 20.15 -26.20
CA PHE A 233 -52.06 18.91 -26.46
C PHE A 233 -50.81 19.14 -27.31
N LEU A 234 -50.88 20.02 -28.31
CA LEU A 234 -49.71 20.42 -29.10
C LEU A 234 -48.65 21.09 -28.24
N ASP A 235 -49.06 22.05 -27.38
CA ASP A 235 -48.15 22.75 -26.47
C ASP A 235 -47.50 21.76 -25.46
N ARG A 236 -48.28 20.81 -24.95
CA ARG A 236 -47.74 19.76 -24.08
C ARG A 236 -46.75 18.84 -24.80
N ALA A 237 -47.09 18.41 -26.01
CA ALA A 237 -46.18 17.59 -26.81
C ALA A 237 -44.88 18.33 -27.15
N TYR A 238 -44.99 19.62 -27.53
CA TYR A 238 -43.84 20.48 -27.80
C TYR A 238 -42.94 20.65 -26.57
N ASN A 239 -43.52 20.92 -25.41
CA ASN A 239 -42.77 21.05 -24.15
C ASN A 239 -42.04 19.74 -23.72
N GLN A 240 -42.66 18.57 -24.00
CA GLN A 240 -41.97 17.27 -23.76
C GLN A 240 -40.83 17.05 -24.75
N THR A 241 -40.94 17.57 -25.99
CA THR A 241 -39.86 17.50 -27.00
C THR A 241 -38.67 18.37 -26.59
N LEU A 242 -38.89 19.58 -26.06
CA LEU A 242 -37.84 20.44 -25.49
C LEU A 242 -37.15 19.76 -24.33
N ARG A 243 -37.93 19.18 -23.40
CA ARG A 243 -37.38 18.43 -22.25
C ARG A 243 -36.51 17.24 -22.70
N LEU A 244 -36.96 16.51 -23.73
CA LEU A 244 -36.19 15.39 -24.30
C LEU A 244 -34.86 15.89 -24.92
N SER A 245 -34.87 17.01 -25.63
CA SER A 245 -33.68 17.63 -26.21
C SER A 245 -32.69 18.05 -25.15
N ASP A 246 -33.16 18.65 -24.04
CA ASP A 246 -32.31 19.03 -22.91
C ASP A 246 -31.69 17.80 -22.26
N LEU A 247 -32.46 16.73 -22.05
CA LEU A 247 -31.96 15.48 -21.45
C LEU A 247 -30.86 14.83 -22.31
N ILE A 248 -31.06 14.78 -23.66
CA ILE A 248 -30.06 14.27 -24.60
C ILE A 248 -28.78 15.10 -24.56
N ARG A 249 -28.90 16.43 -24.50
CA ARG A 249 -27.73 17.33 -24.35
C ARG A 249 -26.96 17.06 -23.04
N ASP A 250 -27.67 16.93 -21.92
CA ASP A 250 -27.10 16.66 -20.60
C ASP A 250 -26.35 15.32 -20.60
N ILE A 251 -26.96 14.25 -21.13
CA ILE A 251 -26.34 12.94 -21.26
C ILE A 251 -25.08 13.02 -22.14
N SER A 252 -25.17 13.69 -23.29
CA SER A 252 -24.03 13.86 -24.20
C SER A 252 -22.88 14.61 -23.53
N LEU A 253 -23.17 15.62 -22.71
CA LEU A 253 -22.18 16.40 -22.01
C LEU A 253 -21.47 15.55 -20.92
N ILE A 254 -22.23 14.80 -20.12
CA ILE A 254 -21.68 13.88 -19.12
C ILE A 254 -20.80 12.83 -19.80
N THR A 255 -21.28 12.20 -20.87
CA THR A 255 -20.51 11.19 -21.61
C THR A 255 -19.20 11.75 -22.17
N LYS A 256 -19.21 12.97 -22.73
CA LYS A 256 -17.99 13.63 -23.20
C LYS A 256 -17.00 13.91 -22.09
N MET A 257 -17.46 14.37 -20.91
CA MET A 257 -16.59 14.60 -19.77
C MET A 257 -15.93 13.31 -19.23
N GLU A 258 -16.63 12.17 -19.33
CA GLU A 258 -16.15 10.91 -18.78
C GLU A 258 -15.31 10.09 -19.76
N GLU A 259 -15.77 9.97 -21.01
CA GLU A 259 -15.17 9.06 -21.98
C GLU A 259 -14.20 9.74 -22.94
N ALA A 260 -14.35 11.04 -23.14
CA ALA A 260 -13.54 11.79 -24.10
C ALA A 260 -13.16 13.21 -23.61
N PRO A 261 -12.63 13.36 -22.40
CA PRO A 261 -12.27 14.68 -21.84
C PRO A 261 -11.25 15.44 -22.70
N GLN A 262 -10.43 14.72 -23.46
CA GLN A 262 -9.44 15.30 -24.39
C GLN A 262 -10.08 16.06 -25.56
N LEU A 263 -11.36 15.85 -25.87
CA LEU A 263 -12.10 16.60 -26.90
C LEU A 263 -12.60 17.95 -26.37
N LEU A 264 -12.61 18.15 -25.06
CA LEU A 264 -13.06 19.39 -24.41
C LEU A 264 -11.86 20.32 -24.23
N LYS A 265 -11.66 21.20 -25.19
CA LYS A 265 -10.56 22.18 -25.18
C LYS A 265 -10.81 23.23 -24.11
N LYS A 266 -9.75 23.61 -23.39
CA LYS A 266 -9.74 24.75 -22.46
C LYS A 266 -9.16 25.96 -23.19
N GLU A 267 -9.83 27.11 -23.07
CA GLU A 267 -9.44 28.37 -23.69
C GLU A 267 -9.55 29.49 -22.64
N TYR A 268 -8.78 30.58 -22.82
CA TYR A 268 -8.95 31.76 -21.98
C TYR A 268 -10.26 32.47 -22.33
N MET A 269 -11.08 32.75 -21.34
CA MET A 269 -12.35 33.42 -21.50
C MET A 269 -12.67 34.30 -20.27
N GLY A 270 -13.42 35.38 -20.51
CA GLY A 270 -14.02 36.13 -19.42
C GLY A 270 -15.17 35.34 -18.78
N LEU A 271 -15.17 35.23 -17.47
CA LEU A 271 -16.21 34.50 -16.75
C LEU A 271 -17.54 35.26 -16.77
N ARG A 272 -17.49 36.59 -16.51
CA ARG A 272 -18.68 37.44 -16.43
C ARG A 272 -19.57 37.36 -17.69
N PRO A 273 -19.03 37.46 -18.95
CA PRO A 273 -19.84 37.35 -20.15
C PRO A 273 -20.56 36.02 -20.29
N VAL A 274 -19.95 34.90 -19.85
CA VAL A 274 -20.60 33.57 -19.90
C VAL A 274 -21.75 33.49 -18.91
N VAL A 275 -21.60 34.07 -17.74
CA VAL A 275 -22.64 34.11 -16.70
C VAL A 275 -23.78 35.03 -17.12
N ASP A 276 -23.49 36.20 -17.66
CA ASP A 276 -24.51 37.16 -18.14
C ASP A 276 -25.33 36.56 -19.28
N GLU A 277 -24.75 35.79 -20.22
CA GLU A 277 -25.48 35.05 -21.26
C GLU A 277 -26.49 34.07 -20.64
N VAL A 278 -26.09 33.33 -19.57
CA VAL A 278 -27.03 32.45 -18.85
C VAL A 278 -28.16 33.23 -18.20
N LEU A 279 -27.87 34.34 -17.55
CA LEU A 279 -28.87 35.17 -16.87
C LEU A 279 -29.84 35.79 -17.85
N GLU A 280 -29.38 36.18 -19.05
CA GLU A 280 -30.22 36.69 -20.13
C GLU A 280 -31.18 35.61 -20.67
N GLU A 281 -30.70 34.37 -20.89
CA GLU A 281 -31.54 33.21 -21.29
C GLU A 281 -32.74 33.03 -20.35
N PHE A 282 -32.52 33.21 -19.02
CA PHE A 282 -33.54 33.01 -18.00
C PHE A 282 -34.27 34.29 -17.59
N SER A 283 -33.98 35.47 -18.15
CA SER A 283 -34.50 36.79 -17.74
C SER A 283 -36.00 36.82 -17.59
N GLY A 284 -36.76 36.26 -18.54
CA GLY A 284 -38.21 36.20 -18.51
C GLY A 284 -38.75 35.38 -17.32
N LYS A 285 -38.11 34.24 -17.00
CA LYS A 285 -38.51 33.39 -15.86
C LYS A 285 -38.14 34.02 -14.54
N LEU A 286 -36.92 34.60 -14.44
CA LEU A 286 -36.48 35.32 -13.27
C LEU A 286 -37.43 36.47 -12.91
N SER A 287 -37.79 37.28 -13.88
CA SER A 287 -38.74 38.40 -13.72
C SER A 287 -40.13 37.92 -13.32
N SER A 288 -40.66 36.87 -13.97
CA SER A 288 -42.02 36.35 -13.68
C SER A 288 -42.15 35.75 -12.30
N GLN A 289 -41.05 35.28 -11.68
CA GLN A 289 -40.98 34.74 -10.30
C GLN A 289 -40.53 35.78 -9.28
N GLY A 290 -40.21 37.02 -9.69
CA GLY A 290 -39.71 38.07 -8.80
C GLY A 290 -38.33 37.77 -8.21
N ILE A 291 -37.52 36.98 -8.92
CA ILE A 291 -36.17 36.59 -8.46
C ILE A 291 -35.18 37.72 -8.71
N THR A 292 -34.48 38.16 -7.67
CA THR A 292 -33.43 39.19 -7.75
C THR A 292 -32.09 38.53 -7.93
N VAL A 293 -31.31 38.95 -8.94
CA VAL A 293 -29.97 38.42 -9.18
C VAL A 293 -28.90 39.47 -8.84
N ARG A 294 -27.93 39.12 -8.00
CA ARG A 294 -26.74 39.90 -7.68
C ARG A 294 -25.51 39.18 -8.29
N ASN A 295 -25.04 39.68 -9.43
CA ASN A 295 -23.84 39.18 -10.06
C ASN A 295 -22.63 40.03 -9.65
N ASN A 296 -21.87 39.56 -8.66
CA ASN A 296 -20.70 40.24 -8.11
C ASN A 296 -19.36 39.71 -8.75
N ILE A 297 -19.45 39.00 -9.87
CA ILE A 297 -18.26 38.56 -10.61
C ILE A 297 -17.61 39.77 -11.30
N PRO A 298 -16.31 40.05 -11.08
CA PRO A 298 -15.62 41.13 -11.77
C PRO A 298 -15.64 41.00 -13.29
N GLU A 299 -15.77 42.13 -14.01
CA GLU A 299 -15.84 42.11 -15.48
C GLU A 299 -14.53 41.63 -16.13
N GLU A 300 -13.39 41.96 -15.53
CA GLU A 300 -12.06 41.60 -16.04
C GLU A 300 -11.65 40.18 -15.67
N LEU A 301 -12.44 39.44 -14.89
CA LEU A 301 -12.09 38.12 -14.43
C LEU A 301 -12.06 37.13 -15.58
N CYS A 302 -10.85 36.68 -15.92
CA CYS A 302 -10.58 35.64 -16.92
C CYS A 302 -10.17 34.35 -16.28
N LEU A 303 -10.55 33.24 -16.89
CA LEU A 303 -10.08 31.90 -16.52
C LEU A 303 -9.77 31.06 -17.76
N LYS A 304 -8.90 30.08 -17.60
CA LYS A 304 -8.64 29.06 -18.65
C LYS A 304 -9.56 27.87 -18.43
N GLY A 305 -10.61 27.76 -19.24
CA GLY A 305 -11.63 26.74 -19.07
C GLY A 305 -12.33 26.36 -20.38
N ASN A 306 -13.23 25.40 -20.29
CA ASN A 306 -14.11 25.05 -21.40
C ASN A 306 -15.42 25.84 -21.29
N ARG A 307 -15.67 26.74 -22.27
CA ARG A 307 -16.82 27.65 -22.28
C ARG A 307 -18.16 26.91 -22.13
N SER A 308 -18.33 25.80 -22.86
CA SER A 308 -19.57 25.04 -22.80
C SER A 308 -19.84 24.40 -21.43
N LEU A 309 -18.77 23.96 -20.72
CA LEU A 309 -18.89 23.40 -19.38
C LEU A 309 -19.19 24.49 -18.34
N ILE A 310 -18.54 25.64 -18.43
CA ILE A 310 -18.82 26.78 -17.53
C ILE A 310 -20.24 27.29 -17.76
N TYR A 311 -20.67 27.43 -19.01
CA TYR A 311 -22.05 27.77 -19.34
C TYR A 311 -23.06 26.76 -18.76
N ALA A 312 -22.82 25.45 -18.95
CA ALA A 312 -23.67 24.40 -18.41
C ALA A 312 -23.70 24.38 -16.88
N LEU A 313 -22.56 24.69 -16.21
CA LEU A 313 -22.48 24.82 -14.77
C LEU A 313 -23.43 25.89 -14.25
N TYR A 314 -23.29 27.11 -14.74
CA TYR A 314 -24.13 28.23 -14.27
C TYR A 314 -25.59 28.07 -14.69
N ARG A 315 -25.86 27.59 -15.92
CA ARG A 315 -27.21 27.27 -16.40
C ARG A 315 -27.92 26.30 -15.44
N ASN A 316 -27.26 25.22 -15.02
CA ASN A 316 -27.86 24.26 -14.11
C ASN A 316 -28.08 24.84 -12.68
N LEU A 317 -27.18 25.68 -12.17
CA LEU A 317 -27.36 26.35 -10.88
C LEU A 317 -28.53 27.33 -10.93
N VAL A 318 -28.60 28.18 -11.94
CA VAL A 318 -29.69 29.15 -12.13
C VAL A 318 -31.03 28.45 -12.33
N GLU A 319 -31.08 27.43 -13.22
CA GLU A 319 -32.32 26.66 -13.47
C GLU A 319 -32.78 25.93 -12.19
N ASN A 320 -31.84 25.40 -11.38
CA ASN A 320 -32.14 24.76 -10.12
C ASN A 320 -32.80 25.72 -9.11
N SER A 321 -32.27 26.93 -8.97
CA SER A 321 -32.84 27.92 -8.08
C SER A 321 -34.20 28.41 -8.59
N ILE A 322 -34.38 28.66 -9.92
CA ILE A 322 -35.70 28.99 -10.48
C ILE A 322 -36.73 27.91 -10.15
N ARG A 323 -36.33 26.67 -10.16
CA ARG A 323 -37.25 25.53 -10.01
C ARG A 323 -37.57 25.19 -8.57
N TYR A 324 -36.64 25.39 -7.65
CA TYR A 324 -36.75 24.87 -6.29
C TYR A 324 -36.65 25.93 -5.17
N ALA A 325 -36.04 27.08 -5.44
CA ALA A 325 -35.86 28.08 -4.40
C ALA A 325 -37.17 28.81 -4.02
N GLY A 326 -38.13 28.90 -4.95
CA GLY A 326 -39.38 29.61 -4.74
C GLY A 326 -39.40 31.00 -5.40
N CYS A 327 -40.52 31.75 -5.17
CA CYS A 327 -40.67 33.10 -5.71
C CYS A 327 -40.08 34.16 -4.76
N GLY A 328 -39.65 35.30 -5.32
CA GLY A 328 -39.16 36.44 -4.52
C GLY A 328 -37.82 36.25 -3.85
N VAL A 329 -37.07 35.21 -4.23
CA VAL A 329 -35.73 34.89 -3.66
C VAL A 329 -34.65 35.76 -4.29
N THR A 330 -33.51 35.86 -3.59
CA THR A 330 -32.28 36.47 -4.13
C THR A 330 -31.28 35.40 -4.48
N MET A 331 -30.74 35.44 -5.72
CA MET A 331 -29.57 34.67 -6.17
C MET A 331 -28.34 35.57 -6.09
N GLU A 332 -27.23 35.03 -5.57
CA GLU A 332 -25.99 35.75 -5.46
C GLU A 332 -24.82 34.93 -6.03
N LEU A 333 -24.09 35.56 -6.92
CA LEU A 333 -22.93 34.96 -7.60
C LEU A 333 -21.70 35.79 -7.23
N ASN A 334 -20.69 35.13 -6.64
CA ASN A 334 -19.46 35.78 -6.21
C ASN A 334 -18.22 35.06 -6.78
N ALA A 335 -17.17 35.86 -6.97
CA ALA A 335 -15.83 35.35 -7.32
C ALA A 335 -14.81 35.98 -6.38
N TYR A 336 -13.95 35.18 -5.82
CA TYR A 336 -12.89 35.59 -4.92
C TYR A 336 -11.55 35.24 -5.55
N GLY A 337 -10.62 36.22 -5.63
CA GLY A 337 -9.27 35.99 -6.16
C GLY A 337 -8.51 34.96 -5.33
N SER A 338 -7.61 34.25 -5.97
CA SER A 338 -6.86 33.14 -5.41
C SER A 338 -5.41 33.53 -5.09
N ALA A 339 -4.93 33.12 -3.92
CA ALA A 339 -3.51 33.12 -3.57
C ALA A 339 -2.83 31.74 -3.81
N ASP A 340 -3.61 30.68 -4.10
CA ASP A 340 -3.20 29.27 -4.15
C ASP A 340 -3.28 28.63 -5.54
N GLY A 341 -3.53 29.41 -6.61
CA GLY A 341 -3.68 28.91 -7.97
C GLY A 341 -5.08 28.39 -8.30
N PHE A 342 -6.08 28.70 -7.45
CA PHE A 342 -7.48 28.40 -7.68
C PHE A 342 -8.33 29.68 -7.68
N LEU A 343 -9.28 29.75 -8.57
CA LEU A 343 -10.34 30.75 -8.56
C LEU A 343 -11.49 30.22 -7.71
N HIS A 344 -11.76 30.86 -6.58
CA HIS A 344 -12.85 30.51 -5.67
C HIS A 344 -14.15 31.23 -6.08
N LEU A 345 -15.21 30.45 -6.21
CA LEU A 345 -16.49 30.91 -6.68
C LEU A 345 -17.61 30.46 -5.74
N SER A 346 -18.64 31.26 -5.60
CA SER A 346 -19.85 30.85 -4.90
C SER A 346 -21.09 31.24 -5.65
N PHE A 347 -22.09 30.36 -5.55
CA PHE A 347 -23.45 30.59 -6.01
C PHE A 347 -24.40 30.29 -4.84
N SER A 348 -25.29 31.19 -4.51
CA SER A 348 -26.26 30.97 -3.43
C SER A 348 -27.62 31.50 -3.79
N ASP A 349 -28.66 30.90 -3.21
CA ASP A 349 -30.03 31.43 -3.19
C ASP A 349 -30.58 31.48 -1.75
N THR A 350 -31.60 32.33 -1.56
CA THR A 350 -32.30 32.46 -0.30
C THR A 350 -33.61 31.65 -0.29
N GLY A 351 -33.65 30.54 -1.00
CA GLY A 351 -34.84 29.71 -1.15
C GLY A 351 -35.06 28.74 0.02
N ALA A 352 -35.86 27.70 -0.24
CA ALA A 352 -36.22 26.71 0.79
C ALA A 352 -35.03 25.90 1.34
N GLY A 353 -33.91 25.87 0.61
CA GLY A 353 -32.71 25.09 0.98
C GLY A 353 -32.90 23.57 0.86
N VAL A 354 -31.93 22.85 1.42
CA VAL A 354 -31.86 21.37 1.40
C VAL A 354 -31.53 20.89 2.80
N PRO A 355 -32.17 19.82 3.30
CA PRO A 355 -31.80 19.24 4.59
C PRO A 355 -30.32 18.86 4.63
N PRO A 356 -29.58 19.11 5.73
CA PRO A 356 -28.14 18.92 5.82
C PRO A 356 -27.69 17.49 5.50
N GLU A 357 -28.49 16.49 5.85
CA GLU A 357 -28.22 15.06 5.59
C GLU A 357 -28.28 14.67 4.10
N LEU A 358 -28.84 15.55 3.27
CA LEU A 358 -28.98 15.30 1.83
C LEU A 358 -27.96 16.08 0.98
N LEU A 359 -27.20 17.01 1.57
CA LEU A 359 -26.29 17.91 0.85
C LEU A 359 -25.22 17.17 0.02
N ASP A 360 -24.71 16.05 0.50
CA ASP A 360 -23.74 15.24 -0.28
C ASP A 360 -24.41 14.48 -1.42
N ARG A 361 -25.69 14.13 -1.27
CA ARG A 361 -26.41 13.30 -2.20
C ARG A 361 -27.01 14.07 -3.39
N ILE A 362 -27.20 15.38 -3.24
CA ILE A 362 -27.77 16.19 -4.34
C ILE A 362 -26.92 16.21 -5.61
N PHE A 363 -25.64 15.82 -5.52
CA PHE A 363 -24.73 15.67 -6.67
C PHE A 363 -24.74 14.27 -7.31
N GLU A 364 -25.49 13.31 -6.71
CA GLU A 364 -25.68 11.98 -7.30
C GLU A 364 -26.54 12.08 -8.57
N ARG A 365 -26.19 11.31 -9.59
CA ARG A 365 -26.96 11.30 -10.86
C ARG A 365 -28.36 10.74 -10.65
N PHE A 366 -29.34 11.37 -11.26
CA PHE A 366 -30.77 11.02 -11.18
C PHE A 366 -31.36 11.12 -9.77
N TYR A 367 -30.60 11.70 -8.80
CA TYR A 367 -31.10 11.91 -7.45
C TYR A 367 -32.07 13.11 -7.43
N ARG A 368 -33.20 12.93 -6.75
CA ARG A 368 -34.23 13.96 -6.55
C ARG A 368 -34.77 13.87 -5.12
N ILE A 369 -34.84 14.99 -4.45
CA ILE A 369 -35.48 15.10 -3.13
C ILE A 369 -36.99 14.98 -3.38
N GLY A 370 -37.67 14.00 -2.73
CA GLY A 370 -39.10 13.74 -2.93
C GLY A 370 -39.46 12.84 -4.13
N GLY A 371 -38.46 12.22 -4.78
CA GLY A 371 -38.67 11.19 -5.79
C GLY A 371 -39.18 11.70 -7.15
N GLU A 372 -39.91 10.86 -7.88
CA GLU A 372 -40.40 11.13 -9.25
C GLU A 372 -41.46 12.23 -9.36
N SER A 373 -42.10 12.62 -8.25
CA SER A 373 -43.14 13.61 -8.21
C SER A 373 -42.66 15.05 -8.51
N PHE A 374 -41.35 15.29 -8.43
CA PHE A 374 -40.78 16.61 -8.69
C PHE A 374 -40.22 16.68 -10.12
N PRO A 375 -40.44 17.81 -10.84
CA PRO A 375 -39.97 17.98 -12.22
C PRO A 375 -38.44 18.08 -12.26
N GLY A 376 -37.79 17.41 -13.23
CA GLY A 376 -36.33 17.48 -13.41
C GLY A 376 -35.76 16.13 -13.85
N SER A 377 -34.55 16.13 -14.42
CA SER A 377 -33.82 14.91 -14.79
C SER A 377 -32.97 14.32 -13.65
N GLY A 378 -32.67 15.12 -12.63
CA GLY A 378 -31.69 14.76 -11.60
C GLY A 378 -30.24 14.71 -12.11
N LEU A 379 -29.96 15.25 -13.30
CA LEU A 379 -28.62 15.31 -13.89
C LEU A 379 -27.93 16.66 -13.66
N GLY A 380 -28.68 17.75 -13.46
CA GLY A 380 -28.14 19.11 -13.43
C GLY A 380 -26.98 19.31 -12.45
N LEU A 381 -27.17 18.97 -11.17
CA LEU A 381 -26.11 19.15 -10.15
C LEU A 381 -24.95 18.16 -10.36
N SER A 382 -25.18 17.00 -10.95
CA SER A 382 -24.07 16.10 -11.34
C SER A 382 -23.25 16.69 -12.50
N ILE A 383 -23.86 17.44 -13.41
CA ILE A 383 -23.15 18.20 -14.46
C ILE A 383 -22.30 19.30 -13.83
N VAL A 384 -22.86 20.04 -12.87
CA VAL A 384 -22.11 21.06 -12.10
C VAL A 384 -20.85 20.45 -11.47
N ARG A 385 -21.00 19.36 -10.72
CA ARG A 385 -19.87 18.67 -10.09
C ARG A 385 -18.82 18.20 -11.12
N ASN A 386 -19.27 17.57 -12.20
CA ASN A 386 -18.36 17.07 -13.24
C ASN A 386 -17.64 18.21 -13.98
N ALA A 387 -18.30 19.35 -14.22
CA ALA A 387 -17.68 20.52 -14.81
C ALA A 387 -16.59 21.10 -13.90
N VAL A 388 -16.84 21.21 -12.60
CA VAL A 388 -15.85 21.65 -11.59
C VAL A 388 -14.65 20.67 -11.56
N LEU A 389 -14.92 19.35 -11.48
CA LEU A 389 -13.86 18.33 -11.48
C LEU A 389 -13.03 18.34 -12.77
N PHE A 390 -13.65 18.57 -13.94
CA PHE A 390 -12.95 18.72 -15.21
C PHE A 390 -11.95 19.89 -15.19
N HIS A 391 -12.29 20.97 -14.48
CA HIS A 391 -11.41 22.12 -14.30
C HIS A 391 -10.43 21.96 -13.11
N GLY A 392 -10.32 20.74 -12.52
CA GLY A 392 -9.37 20.42 -11.47
C GLY A 392 -9.76 20.95 -10.08
N GLY A 393 -11.00 21.38 -9.92
CA GLY A 393 -11.52 21.97 -8.71
C GLY A 393 -12.39 21.04 -7.86
N HIS A 394 -12.95 21.57 -6.79
CA HIS A 394 -13.84 20.90 -5.85
C HIS A 394 -15.13 21.72 -5.69
N ILE A 395 -16.23 21.06 -5.33
CA ILE A 395 -17.49 21.71 -5.02
C ILE A 395 -18.08 21.16 -3.73
N LYS A 396 -18.67 22.06 -2.93
CA LYS A 396 -19.39 21.73 -1.71
C LYS A 396 -20.70 22.51 -1.67
N ALA A 397 -21.76 21.83 -1.20
CA ALA A 397 -23.02 22.49 -0.88
C ALA A 397 -23.13 22.74 0.63
N SER A 398 -23.77 23.83 1.00
CA SER A 398 -24.05 24.22 2.37
C SER A 398 -25.38 24.93 2.48
N THR A 399 -25.96 24.98 3.68
CA THR A 399 -27.15 25.77 3.96
C THR A 399 -26.81 27.24 4.22
N VAL A 400 -27.69 28.14 3.82
CA VAL A 400 -27.62 29.59 4.15
C VAL A 400 -28.63 29.89 5.26
N GLU A 401 -28.23 30.67 6.27
CA GLU A 401 -29.14 31.11 7.30
C GLU A 401 -29.93 32.36 6.86
N PRO A 402 -31.25 32.49 7.18
CA PRO A 402 -32.07 31.51 7.90
C PRO A 402 -32.55 30.34 7.08
N HIS A 403 -32.50 30.40 5.78
CA HIS A 403 -32.79 29.34 4.80
C HIS A 403 -32.17 29.69 3.44
N GLY A 404 -31.88 28.68 2.65
CA GLY A 404 -31.25 28.83 1.34
C GLY A 404 -30.22 27.74 1.07
N LEU A 405 -29.68 27.71 -0.15
CA LEU A 405 -28.67 26.79 -0.59
C LEU A 405 -27.49 27.56 -1.15
N ARG A 406 -26.28 27.15 -0.76
CA ARG A 406 -25.03 27.71 -1.25
C ARG A 406 -24.13 26.62 -1.80
N PHE A 407 -23.55 26.89 -2.94
CA PHE A 407 -22.51 26.10 -3.58
C PHE A 407 -21.21 26.90 -3.57
N ASP A 408 -20.21 26.40 -2.86
CA ASP A 408 -18.86 26.91 -2.90
C ASP A 408 -18.03 25.97 -3.76
N PHE A 409 -17.34 26.49 -4.77
CA PHE A 409 -16.51 25.70 -5.68
C PHE A 409 -15.29 26.47 -6.13
N ASP A 410 -14.25 25.73 -6.48
CA ASP A 410 -13.02 26.27 -7.03
C ASP A 410 -12.77 25.74 -8.44
N LEU A 411 -12.05 26.52 -9.22
CA LEU A 411 -11.59 26.14 -10.55
C LEU A 411 -10.09 26.42 -10.61
N LYS A 412 -9.31 25.49 -11.13
CA LYS A 412 -7.87 25.68 -11.24
C LYS A 412 -7.57 26.76 -12.28
N ASP A 413 -6.83 27.77 -11.83
CA ASP A 413 -6.37 28.86 -12.67
C ASP A 413 -4.99 28.49 -13.24
N GLU A 414 -5.01 27.92 -14.47
CA GLU A 414 -3.80 27.47 -15.18
C GLU A 414 -3.44 28.37 -16.34
#